data_494cc29c7f32f2b7f76723807ed41353
#
_entry.id   494cc29c7f32f2b7f76723807ed41353
#
_cell.length_a   1.000
_cell.length_b   1.000
_cell.length_c   1.000
_cell.angle_alpha   90.00
_cell.angle_beta   90.00
_cell.angle_gamma   90.00
#
_symmetry.space_group_name_H-M   'P 1'
#
loop_
_entity.id
_entity.type
_entity.pdbx_description
1 polymer ?
#
loop_
_entity_poly.entity_id
_entity_poly.type
_entity_poly.pdbx_seq_one_letter_code
_entity_poly.pdbx_strand_id
1 'polypeptide(L)'
;MKKIEKSPLDPFVKWFFPKLLPYVPQRMTANVISSLGVVLCFLSALCLVFSYLSPLLYLVAALLFLLTWVTDTMDGIVARARGQQSKVGHYLDHFGDSWNIVFIGFGLFLTNGSHLVIGLACAVVYLMFHVDGHIKVTITDTLELPAFGPTEIRFVIAGVMIAAAFIDPGQPWSWFPGMSGTDGWLTTALGFDRGMTFIDTAGFFAAVGGGMGLLAETVTMLVRFSRVDAQGKLEVRQAGAQGGAQRGARASTRTGQGSGATGKAPGKSVKKTSSAKGKKP
;
A
#
# COMPACT_ATOMS: atom_id res chain seq x y z
N MET A 1 0.98 14.93 -3.31
CA MET A 1 0.58 13.81 -2.45
C MET A 1 0.93 14.14 -1.01
N LYS A 2 -0.06 14.20 -0.12
CA LYS A 2 0.15 14.52 1.30
C LYS A 2 0.19 13.19 2.07
N LYS A 3 1.36 12.80 2.57
CA LYS A 3 1.52 11.60 3.39
C LYS A 3 1.16 11.94 4.84
N ILE A 4 0.10 11.34 5.37
CA ILE A 4 -0.28 11.46 6.79
C ILE A 4 0.15 10.15 7.45
N GLU A 5 1.38 10.12 7.93
CA GLU A 5 1.91 9.00 8.70
C GLU A 5 1.53 9.18 10.18
N LYS A 6 1.06 8.10 10.79
CA LYS A 6 0.81 8.00 12.24
C LYS A 6 1.63 6.87 12.88
N SER A 7 2.72 6.44 12.19
CA SER A 7 3.60 5.41 12.73
C SER A 7 4.30 5.88 14.00
N PRO A 8 4.35 5.08 15.06
CA PRO A 8 5.13 5.38 16.26
C PRO A 8 6.63 5.52 15.97
N LEU A 9 7.13 4.94 14.88
CA LEU A 9 8.53 5.01 14.48
C LEU A 9 8.90 6.27 13.67
N ASP A 10 7.90 7.03 13.20
CA ASP A 10 8.10 8.26 12.42
C ASP A 10 9.06 9.28 13.04
N PRO A 11 8.96 9.60 14.36
CA PRO A 11 9.90 10.53 14.99
C PRO A 11 11.34 10.05 14.94
N PHE A 12 11.56 8.74 15.16
CA PHE A 12 12.86 8.12 15.09
C PHE A 12 13.43 8.15 13.66
N VAL A 13 12.61 7.79 12.67
CA VAL A 13 13.00 7.81 11.25
C VAL A 13 13.41 9.22 10.83
N LYS A 14 12.63 10.23 11.16
CA LYS A 14 12.90 11.64 10.82
C LYS A 14 14.14 12.20 11.53
N TRP A 15 14.46 11.70 12.71
CA TRP A 15 15.61 12.14 13.47
C TRP A 15 16.91 11.42 13.08
N PHE A 16 16.84 10.10 12.85
CA PHE A 16 18.03 9.25 12.69
C PHE A 16 18.51 9.18 11.23
N PHE A 17 17.63 8.86 10.30
CA PHE A 17 18.00 8.57 8.92
C PHE A 17 18.64 9.75 8.15
N PRO A 18 18.21 11.01 8.32
CA PRO A 18 18.90 12.12 7.67
C PRO A 18 20.37 12.26 8.07
N LYS A 19 20.74 11.79 9.28
CA LYS A 19 22.13 11.81 9.76
C LYS A 19 23.00 10.78 9.06
N LEU A 20 22.42 9.76 8.45
CA LEU A 20 23.14 8.76 7.65
C LEU A 20 23.46 9.25 6.24
N LEU A 21 22.78 10.29 5.76
CA LEU A 21 22.95 10.80 4.40
C LEU A 21 24.41 11.18 4.04
N PRO A 22 25.20 11.81 4.92
CA PRO A 22 26.61 12.12 4.63
C PRO A 22 27.49 10.89 4.40
N TYR A 23 27.10 9.74 4.97
CA TYR A 23 27.84 8.48 4.83
C TYR A 23 27.49 7.71 3.56
N VAL A 24 26.43 8.09 2.86
CA VAL A 24 26.04 7.46 1.59
C VAL A 24 26.93 7.97 0.46
N PRO A 25 27.74 7.11 -0.20
CA PRO A 25 28.64 7.51 -1.26
C PRO A 25 27.91 8.30 -2.36
N GLN A 26 28.55 9.32 -2.91
CA GLN A 26 27.96 10.16 -3.97
C GLN A 26 27.60 9.34 -5.24
N ARG A 27 28.30 8.23 -5.48
CA ARG A 27 28.05 7.34 -6.62
C ARG A 27 26.81 6.44 -6.42
N MET A 28 26.33 6.24 -5.19
CA MET A 28 25.11 5.48 -4.91
C MET A 28 23.90 6.35 -5.20
N THR A 29 23.20 6.04 -6.28
CA THR A 29 21.91 6.66 -6.61
C THR A 29 20.78 6.06 -5.78
N ALA A 30 19.65 6.76 -5.65
CA ALA A 30 18.45 6.26 -4.98
C ALA A 30 18.01 4.90 -5.56
N ASN A 31 18.00 4.75 -6.89
CA ASN A 31 17.61 3.49 -7.55
C ASN A 31 18.54 2.32 -7.21
N VAL A 32 19.84 2.56 -7.03
CA VAL A 32 20.80 1.53 -6.61
C VAL A 32 20.50 1.09 -5.17
N ILE A 33 20.13 2.01 -4.30
CA ILE A 33 19.75 1.70 -2.92
C ILE A 33 18.47 0.87 -2.87
N SER A 34 17.43 1.24 -3.65
CA SER A 34 16.19 0.45 -3.76
C SER A 34 16.48 -0.97 -4.29
N SER A 35 17.30 -1.09 -5.36
CA SER A 35 17.68 -2.41 -5.90
C SER A 35 18.47 -3.24 -4.89
N LEU A 36 19.34 -2.62 -4.08
CA LEU A 36 20.07 -3.29 -3.01
C LEU A 36 19.10 -3.86 -1.96
N GLY A 37 18.02 -3.13 -1.62
CA GLY A 37 16.99 -3.61 -0.72
C GLY A 37 16.35 -4.92 -1.20
N VAL A 38 16.01 -5.00 -2.49
CA VAL A 38 15.45 -6.22 -3.10
C VAL A 38 16.43 -7.39 -3.02
N VAL A 39 17.72 -7.16 -3.31
CA VAL A 39 18.76 -8.18 -3.19
C VAL A 39 18.94 -8.65 -1.74
N LEU A 40 18.96 -7.75 -0.77
CA LEU A 40 19.04 -8.09 0.65
C LEU A 40 17.85 -8.94 1.09
N CYS A 41 16.64 -8.60 0.62
CA CYS A 41 15.45 -9.37 0.92
C CYS A 41 15.50 -10.79 0.32
N PHE A 42 15.97 -10.93 -0.92
CA PHE A 42 16.19 -12.22 -1.55
C PHE A 42 17.20 -13.08 -0.78
N LEU A 43 18.32 -12.47 -0.35
CA LEU A 43 19.32 -13.17 0.50
C LEU A 43 18.73 -13.57 1.86
N SER A 44 17.90 -12.72 2.46
CA SER A 44 17.16 -13.05 3.68
C SER A 44 16.27 -14.29 3.47
N ALA A 45 15.52 -14.33 2.37
CA ALA A 45 14.70 -15.48 2.01
C ALA A 45 15.52 -16.76 1.83
N LEU A 46 16.69 -16.68 1.17
CA LEU A 46 17.60 -17.82 1.04
C LEU A 46 18.09 -18.32 2.42
N CYS A 47 18.43 -17.40 3.32
CA CYS A 47 18.81 -17.78 4.70
C CYS A 47 17.68 -18.53 5.41
N LEU A 48 16.41 -18.12 5.22
CA LEU A 48 15.25 -18.81 5.77
C LEU A 48 15.09 -20.21 5.17
N VAL A 49 15.19 -20.36 3.84
CA VAL A 49 15.10 -21.66 3.15
C VAL A 49 16.17 -22.63 3.67
N PHE A 50 17.39 -22.14 3.86
CA PHE A 50 18.51 -22.96 4.34
C PHE A 50 18.64 -23.00 5.87
N SER A 51 17.66 -22.52 6.62
CA SER A 51 17.69 -22.47 8.09
C SER A 51 17.78 -23.86 8.75
N TYR A 52 17.44 -24.91 8.03
CA TYR A 52 17.64 -26.29 8.47
C TYR A 52 19.13 -26.68 8.69
N LEU A 53 20.06 -25.93 8.08
CA LEU A 53 21.49 -26.15 8.27
C LEU A 53 21.98 -25.57 9.60
N SER A 54 21.40 -24.45 10.06
CA SER A 54 21.78 -23.81 11.32
C SER A 54 20.72 -22.80 11.76
N PRO A 55 20.33 -22.79 13.05
CA PRO A 55 19.44 -21.77 13.63
C PRO A 55 19.98 -20.34 13.49
N LEU A 56 21.30 -20.16 13.37
CA LEU A 56 21.92 -18.85 13.15
C LEU A 56 21.43 -18.19 11.84
N LEU A 57 21.01 -18.97 10.86
CA LEU A 57 20.49 -18.43 9.61
C LEU A 57 19.17 -17.65 9.79
N TYR A 58 18.37 -17.93 10.81
CA TYR A 58 17.24 -17.10 11.18
C TYR A 58 17.68 -15.70 11.65
N LEU A 59 18.77 -15.61 12.43
CA LEU A 59 19.31 -14.30 12.87
C LEU A 59 19.89 -13.52 11.70
N VAL A 60 20.60 -14.19 10.80
CA VAL A 60 21.11 -13.57 9.57
C VAL A 60 19.95 -13.10 8.68
N ALA A 61 18.92 -13.91 8.52
CA ALA A 61 17.72 -13.54 7.78
C ALA A 61 17.05 -12.31 8.37
N ALA A 62 16.84 -12.28 9.69
CA ALA A 62 16.27 -11.12 10.39
C ALA A 62 17.09 -9.86 10.19
N LEU A 63 18.42 -9.94 10.30
CA LEU A 63 19.32 -8.81 10.07
C LEU A 63 19.21 -8.30 8.63
N LEU A 64 19.31 -9.19 7.64
CA LEU A 64 19.17 -8.83 6.22
C LEU A 64 17.82 -8.19 5.94
N PHE A 65 16.73 -8.74 6.51
CA PHE A 65 15.38 -8.21 6.36
C PHE A 65 15.23 -6.81 7.00
N LEU A 66 15.82 -6.56 8.16
CA LEU A 66 15.84 -5.22 8.75
C LEU A 66 16.68 -4.24 7.92
N LEU A 67 17.76 -4.71 7.29
CA LEU A 67 18.53 -3.88 6.36
C LEU A 67 17.72 -3.49 5.11
N THR A 68 16.76 -4.31 4.66
CA THR A 68 15.84 -3.88 3.58
C THR A 68 15.02 -2.67 3.98
N TRP A 69 14.55 -2.60 5.22
CA TRP A 69 13.85 -1.42 5.73
C TRP A 69 14.74 -0.18 5.76
N VAL A 70 16.02 -0.36 6.13
CA VAL A 70 17.01 0.75 6.12
C VAL A 70 17.22 1.26 4.70
N THR A 71 17.40 0.37 3.70
CA THR A 71 17.60 0.77 2.30
C THR A 71 16.36 1.47 1.73
N ASP A 72 15.17 0.93 1.98
CA ASP A 72 13.86 1.47 1.59
C ASP A 72 13.63 2.91 2.16
N THR A 73 13.98 3.11 3.42
CA THR A 73 13.89 4.44 4.04
C THR A 73 14.92 5.41 3.46
N MET A 74 16.14 4.93 3.20
CA MET A 74 17.24 5.76 2.73
C MET A 74 17.11 6.18 1.28
N ASP A 75 16.56 5.35 0.39
CA ASP A 75 16.42 5.71 -1.03
C ASP A 75 15.52 6.93 -1.22
N GLY A 76 14.39 7.01 -0.52
CA GLY A 76 13.53 8.18 -0.53
C GLY A 76 14.20 9.45 0.03
N ILE A 77 15.05 9.32 1.06
CA ILE A 77 15.80 10.46 1.62
C ILE A 77 16.87 10.92 0.63
N VAL A 78 17.62 9.99 0.04
CA VAL A 78 18.66 10.28 -0.96
C VAL A 78 18.04 10.88 -2.22
N ALA A 79 16.91 10.33 -2.71
CA ALA A 79 16.20 10.85 -3.87
C ALA A 79 15.78 12.31 -3.68
N ARG A 80 15.24 12.64 -2.50
CA ARG A 80 14.84 14.03 -2.16
C ARG A 80 16.03 14.95 -2.00
N ALA A 81 17.05 14.52 -1.25
CA ALA A 81 18.21 15.35 -0.94
C ALA A 81 19.08 15.65 -2.17
N ARG A 82 19.16 14.71 -3.13
CA ARG A 82 19.99 14.84 -4.34
C ARG A 82 19.21 15.20 -5.60
N GLY A 83 17.91 15.46 -5.50
CA GLY A 83 17.06 15.77 -6.65
C GLY A 83 16.93 14.62 -7.66
N GLN A 84 17.05 13.37 -7.20
CA GLN A 84 16.99 12.15 -8.03
C GLN A 84 15.57 11.57 -8.14
N GLN A 85 14.55 12.31 -7.75
CA GLN A 85 13.16 11.85 -7.84
C GLN A 85 12.79 11.59 -9.30
N SER A 86 12.30 10.38 -9.59
CA SER A 86 11.92 9.98 -10.96
C SER A 86 10.75 8.99 -10.94
N LYS A 87 10.03 8.91 -12.07
CA LYS A 87 8.98 7.91 -12.24
C LYS A 87 9.53 6.48 -12.17
N VAL A 88 10.76 6.26 -12.65
CA VAL A 88 11.44 4.98 -12.58
C VAL A 88 11.77 4.62 -11.14
N GLY A 89 12.29 5.59 -10.35
CA GLY A 89 12.55 5.36 -8.93
C GLY A 89 11.29 5.02 -8.15
N HIS A 90 10.20 5.75 -8.39
CA HIS A 90 8.90 5.46 -7.77
C HIS A 90 8.36 4.06 -8.14
N TYR A 91 8.53 3.64 -9.41
CA TYR A 91 8.15 2.29 -9.83
C TYR A 91 9.00 1.21 -9.16
N LEU A 92 10.33 1.40 -9.10
CA LEU A 92 11.26 0.45 -8.46
C LEU A 92 10.99 0.29 -6.96
N ASP A 93 10.66 1.36 -6.26
CA ASP A 93 10.27 1.40 -4.86
C ASP A 93 9.03 0.49 -4.62
N HIS A 94 7.92 0.80 -5.25
CA HIS A 94 6.67 0.04 -5.06
C HIS A 94 6.72 -1.41 -5.60
N PHE A 95 7.39 -1.61 -6.75
CA PHE A 95 7.55 -2.94 -7.31
C PHE A 95 8.55 -3.77 -6.49
N GLY A 96 9.59 -3.13 -5.95
CA GLY A 96 10.53 -3.74 -5.03
C GLY A 96 9.86 -4.22 -3.74
N ASP A 97 8.97 -3.42 -3.18
CA ASP A 97 8.17 -3.82 -2.01
C ASP A 97 7.31 -5.06 -2.29
N SER A 98 6.71 -5.15 -3.48
CA SER A 98 5.95 -6.35 -3.88
C SER A 98 6.84 -7.60 -3.96
N TRP A 99 8.06 -7.47 -4.50
CA TRP A 99 9.05 -8.56 -4.51
C TRP A 99 9.52 -8.95 -3.11
N ASN A 100 9.70 -7.98 -2.22
CA ASN A 100 10.06 -8.23 -0.83
C ASN A 100 9.01 -9.08 -0.12
N ILE A 101 7.72 -8.82 -0.35
CA ILE A 101 6.61 -9.64 0.18
C ILE A 101 6.70 -11.08 -0.33
N VAL A 102 6.93 -11.24 -1.64
CA VAL A 102 7.04 -12.56 -2.29
C VAL A 102 8.24 -13.33 -1.72
N PHE A 103 9.41 -12.72 -1.65
CA PHE A 103 10.62 -13.39 -1.17
C PHE A 103 10.51 -13.80 0.29
N ILE A 104 10.05 -12.93 1.18
CA ILE A 104 9.88 -13.28 2.60
C ILE A 104 8.77 -14.31 2.78
N GLY A 105 7.66 -14.17 2.06
CA GLY A 105 6.62 -15.19 2.04
C GLY A 105 7.22 -16.55 1.69
N PHE A 106 7.84 -16.70 0.53
CA PHE A 106 8.47 -17.98 0.14
C PHE A 106 9.53 -18.44 1.14
N GLY A 107 10.38 -17.55 1.65
CA GLY A 107 11.39 -17.89 2.65
C GLY A 107 10.77 -18.52 3.89
N LEU A 108 9.74 -17.91 4.45
CA LEU A 108 9.03 -18.41 5.61
C LEU A 108 8.27 -19.72 5.35
N PHE A 109 7.79 -19.95 4.12
CA PHE A 109 7.08 -21.19 3.77
C PHE A 109 7.98 -22.38 3.56
N LEU A 110 9.14 -22.14 2.98
CA LEU A 110 10.11 -23.18 2.68
C LEU A 110 11.05 -23.42 3.84
N THR A 111 10.88 -22.68 4.95
CA THR A 111 11.66 -22.90 6.16
C THR A 111 11.28 -24.22 6.82
N ASN A 112 12.22 -24.84 7.51
CA ASN A 112 11.99 -26.11 8.21
C ASN A 112 10.92 -25.92 9.30
N GLY A 113 9.88 -26.74 9.24
CA GLY A 113 8.79 -26.77 10.22
C GLY A 113 7.61 -25.84 9.93
N SER A 114 7.59 -25.09 8.81
CA SER A 114 6.44 -24.28 8.44
C SER A 114 5.48 -25.01 7.52
N HIS A 115 4.16 -24.80 7.72
CA HIS A 115 3.12 -25.33 6.84
C HIS A 115 2.85 -24.38 5.68
N LEU A 116 3.00 -24.89 4.46
CA LEU A 116 2.86 -24.13 3.21
C LEU A 116 1.56 -23.31 3.15
N VAL A 117 0.45 -23.87 3.61
CA VAL A 117 -0.87 -23.20 3.54
C VAL A 117 -0.94 -21.99 4.44
N ILE A 118 -0.41 -22.05 5.66
CA ILE A 118 -0.43 -20.93 6.60
C ILE A 118 0.36 -19.78 6.03
N GLY A 119 1.49 -20.09 5.55
CA GLY A 119 2.31 -19.09 4.98
C GLY A 119 1.74 -18.51 3.68
N LEU A 120 1.18 -19.29 2.74
CA LEU A 120 0.44 -18.76 1.59
C LEU A 120 -0.67 -17.80 2.05
N ALA A 121 -1.41 -18.15 3.11
CA ALA A 121 -2.42 -17.27 3.69
C ALA A 121 -1.82 -15.95 4.17
N CYS A 122 -0.68 -15.99 4.87
CA CYS A 122 0.05 -14.77 5.29
C CYS A 122 0.46 -13.91 4.11
N ALA A 123 1.03 -14.51 3.06
CA ALA A 123 1.48 -13.76 1.88
C ALA A 123 0.30 -13.13 1.15
N VAL A 124 -0.81 -13.86 0.99
CA VAL A 124 -2.02 -13.33 0.34
C VAL A 124 -2.57 -12.14 1.14
N VAL A 125 -2.71 -12.28 2.46
CA VAL A 125 -3.20 -11.19 3.32
C VAL A 125 -2.27 -9.98 3.23
N TYR A 126 -0.96 -10.18 3.26
CA TYR A 126 0.00 -9.07 3.18
C TYR A 126 -0.01 -8.40 1.79
N LEU A 127 -0.09 -9.17 0.71
CA LEU A 127 -0.25 -8.63 -0.64
C LEU A 127 -1.56 -7.84 -0.79
N MET A 128 -2.65 -8.31 -0.19
CA MET A 128 -3.93 -7.59 -0.21
C MET A 128 -3.84 -6.25 0.53
N PHE A 129 -3.15 -6.18 1.68
CA PHE A 129 -2.87 -4.90 2.34
C PHE A 129 -2.06 -3.95 1.46
N HIS A 130 -1.08 -4.48 0.74
CA HIS A 130 -0.25 -3.68 -0.18
C HIS A 130 -1.09 -3.11 -1.33
N VAL A 131 -1.92 -3.95 -1.96
CA VAL A 131 -2.84 -3.53 -3.04
C VAL A 131 -3.87 -2.52 -2.53
N ASP A 132 -4.47 -2.74 -1.36
CA ASP A 132 -5.42 -1.81 -0.74
C ASP A 132 -4.80 -0.42 -0.51
N GLY A 133 -3.56 -0.38 -0.01
CA GLY A 133 -2.81 0.86 0.14
C GLY A 133 -2.64 1.64 -1.17
N HIS A 134 -2.31 0.95 -2.27
CA HIS A 134 -2.18 1.58 -3.59
C HIS A 134 -3.51 2.08 -4.15
N ILE A 135 -4.59 1.31 -3.98
CA ILE A 135 -5.94 1.73 -4.40
C ILE A 135 -6.36 2.99 -3.65
N LYS A 136 -6.16 3.03 -2.32
CA LYS A 136 -6.47 4.22 -1.50
C LYS A 136 -5.74 5.46 -1.98
N VAL A 137 -4.45 5.36 -2.22
CA VAL A 137 -3.64 6.47 -2.76
C VAL A 137 -4.19 6.98 -4.09
N THR A 138 -4.58 6.07 -4.97
CA THR A 138 -5.12 6.43 -6.30
C THR A 138 -6.45 7.17 -6.21
N ILE A 139 -7.30 6.81 -5.24
CA ILE A 139 -8.65 7.39 -5.09
C ILE A 139 -8.61 8.70 -4.29
N THR A 140 -7.76 8.79 -3.23
CA THR A 140 -7.82 9.90 -2.26
C THR A 140 -6.72 10.93 -2.42
N ASP A 141 -5.72 10.70 -3.30
CA ASP A 141 -4.47 11.48 -3.40
C ASP A 141 -3.73 11.63 -2.05
N THR A 142 -4.18 10.93 -1.01
CA THR A 142 -3.60 10.94 0.34
C THR A 142 -3.26 9.52 0.77
N LEU A 143 -2.05 9.32 1.28
CA LEU A 143 -1.66 8.07 1.92
C LEU A 143 -2.01 8.17 3.41
N GLU A 144 -3.16 7.66 3.79
CA GLU A 144 -3.51 7.45 5.21
C GLU A 144 -3.06 6.04 5.59
N LEU A 145 -1.92 5.93 6.30
CA LEU A 145 -1.48 4.65 6.85
C LEU A 145 -2.15 4.42 8.21
N PRO A 146 -2.62 3.20 8.49
CA PRO A 146 -3.09 2.82 9.82
C PRO A 146 -1.97 2.98 10.85
N ALA A 147 -2.34 3.07 12.14
CA ALA A 147 -1.36 3.18 13.23
C ALA A 147 -0.39 1.99 13.30
N PHE A 148 -0.76 0.86 12.70
CA PHE A 148 0.05 -0.34 12.53
C PHE A 148 0.29 -0.55 11.03
N GLY A 149 1.37 0.02 10.53
CA GLY A 149 1.68 0.07 9.10
C GLY A 149 2.71 -0.99 8.66
N PRO A 150 3.14 -0.94 7.40
CA PRO A 150 4.12 -1.87 6.84
C PRO A 150 5.44 -1.93 7.61
N THR A 151 5.85 -0.82 8.22
CA THR A 151 7.08 -0.76 9.02
C THR A 151 6.98 -1.61 10.28
N GLU A 152 5.88 -1.49 11.02
CA GLU A 152 5.63 -2.26 12.23
C GLU A 152 5.55 -3.75 11.93
N ILE A 153 4.90 -4.12 10.84
CA ILE A 153 4.81 -5.52 10.37
C ILE A 153 6.20 -6.08 10.08
N ARG A 154 7.11 -5.32 9.47
CA ARG A 154 8.50 -5.74 9.23
C ARG A 154 9.22 -6.07 10.54
N PHE A 155 9.04 -5.27 11.59
CA PHE A 155 9.64 -5.55 12.91
C PHE A 155 9.03 -6.78 13.58
N VAL A 156 7.73 -7.01 13.44
CA VAL A 156 7.08 -8.23 13.94
C VAL A 156 7.64 -9.47 13.24
N ILE A 157 7.76 -9.44 11.91
CA ILE A 157 8.33 -10.56 11.12
C ILE A 157 9.78 -10.82 11.54
N ALA A 158 10.59 -9.77 11.67
CA ALA A 158 11.98 -9.91 12.15
C ALA A 158 12.03 -10.51 13.58
N GLY A 159 11.12 -10.08 14.46
CA GLY A 159 10.98 -10.65 15.80
C GLY A 159 10.64 -12.14 15.80
N VAL A 160 9.75 -12.58 14.91
CA VAL A 160 9.43 -14.01 14.70
C VAL A 160 10.65 -14.77 14.22
N MET A 161 11.42 -14.23 13.27
CA MET A 161 12.68 -14.86 12.81
C MET A 161 13.70 -14.98 13.94
N ILE A 162 13.88 -13.92 14.75
CA ILE A 162 14.79 -13.96 15.89
C ILE A 162 14.33 -14.99 16.91
N ALA A 163 13.05 -15.02 17.25
CA ALA A 163 12.52 -16.02 18.20
C ALA A 163 12.69 -17.45 17.67
N ALA A 164 12.50 -17.67 16.37
CA ALA A 164 12.69 -18.98 15.73
C ALA A 164 14.15 -19.49 15.83
N ALA A 165 15.13 -18.61 15.96
CA ALA A 165 16.53 -19.00 16.16
C ALA A 165 16.78 -19.65 17.54
N PHE A 166 15.93 -19.34 18.54
CA PHE A 166 16.08 -19.84 19.93
C PHE A 166 15.05 -20.92 20.29
N ILE A 167 13.98 -21.01 19.49
CA ILE A 167 12.93 -22.01 19.63
C ILE A 167 13.16 -23.04 18.54
N ASP A 168 13.17 -24.35 18.85
CA ASP A 168 13.28 -25.37 17.82
C ASP A 168 12.09 -25.25 16.84
N PRO A 169 12.32 -24.75 15.61
CA PRO A 169 11.23 -24.47 14.69
C PRO A 169 10.56 -25.72 14.13
N GLY A 170 11.21 -26.88 14.24
CA GLY A 170 10.71 -28.18 13.76
C GLY A 170 9.84 -28.92 14.77
N GLN A 171 9.78 -28.47 16.03
CA GLN A 171 8.98 -29.13 17.06
C GLN A 171 7.56 -28.55 17.11
N PRO A 172 6.53 -29.41 17.20
CA PRO A 172 5.16 -28.94 17.40
C PRO A 172 5.02 -28.28 18.76
N TRP A 173 4.35 -27.11 18.78
CA TRP A 173 4.08 -26.40 20.00
C TRP A 173 2.92 -27.04 20.76
N SER A 174 3.15 -27.38 22.03
CA SER A 174 2.19 -28.07 22.90
C SER A 174 0.87 -27.30 23.15
N TRP A 175 0.79 -26.05 22.74
CA TRP A 175 -0.39 -25.19 22.89
C TRP A 175 -1.54 -25.53 21.91
N PHE A 176 -1.27 -26.30 20.86
CA PHE A 176 -2.28 -26.80 19.91
C PHE A 176 -2.24 -28.35 19.80
N PRO A 177 -2.40 -29.08 20.93
CA PRO A 177 -2.37 -30.55 20.89
C PRO A 177 -3.63 -31.16 20.24
N GLY A 178 -4.68 -30.36 20.05
CA GLY A 178 -5.98 -30.87 19.58
C GLY A 178 -6.12 -31.05 18.07
N MET A 179 -5.15 -30.59 17.27
CA MET A 179 -5.20 -30.79 15.81
C MET A 179 -4.32 -31.96 15.35
N SER A 180 -3.42 -32.46 16.18
CA SER A 180 -2.70 -33.71 15.96
C SER A 180 -3.63 -34.89 16.23
N GLY A 181 -4.30 -35.42 15.23
CA GLY A 181 -5.14 -36.61 15.36
C GLY A 181 -6.54 -36.53 14.79
N THR A 182 -6.88 -35.44 14.11
CA THR A 182 -8.08 -35.41 13.28
C THR A 182 -7.75 -35.99 11.91
N ASP A 183 -8.08 -37.26 11.69
CA ASP A 183 -7.90 -38.00 10.42
C ASP A 183 -8.77 -37.45 9.28
N GLY A 184 -8.98 -36.13 9.23
CA GLY A 184 -9.76 -35.47 8.20
C GLY A 184 -8.90 -35.17 6.97
N TRP A 185 -9.43 -35.41 5.76
CA TRP A 185 -8.76 -35.03 4.51
C TRP A 185 -8.32 -33.58 4.49
N LEU A 186 -9.06 -32.67 5.17
CA LEU A 186 -8.77 -31.24 5.24
C LEU A 186 -7.53 -30.98 6.12
N THR A 187 -7.40 -31.64 7.26
CA THR A 187 -6.25 -31.49 8.16
C THR A 187 -4.96 -31.98 7.51
N THR A 188 -5.03 -33.10 6.78
CA THR A 188 -3.90 -33.64 6.01
C THR A 188 -3.57 -32.72 4.82
N ALA A 189 -4.58 -32.24 4.07
CA ALA A 189 -4.39 -31.34 2.95
C ALA A 189 -3.81 -29.98 3.38
N LEU A 190 -4.17 -29.49 4.57
CA LEU A 190 -3.64 -28.26 5.16
C LEU A 190 -2.32 -28.47 5.93
N GLY A 191 -1.86 -29.72 6.08
CA GLY A 191 -0.62 -30.05 6.77
C GLY A 191 -0.71 -29.96 8.30
N PHE A 192 -1.90 -29.90 8.89
CA PHE A 192 -2.09 -29.82 10.35
C PHE A 192 -1.93 -31.15 11.09
N ASP A 193 -1.69 -32.25 10.37
CA ASP A 193 -1.45 -33.59 10.89
C ASP A 193 -0.17 -33.68 11.75
N ARG A 194 0.81 -32.80 11.49
CA ARG A 194 2.10 -32.78 12.22
C ARG A 194 2.09 -31.88 13.47
N GLY A 195 0.97 -31.20 13.77
CA GLY A 195 0.90 -30.17 14.78
C GLY A 195 1.51 -28.84 14.32
N MET A 196 1.05 -27.72 14.93
CA MET A 196 1.53 -26.39 14.58
C MET A 196 2.86 -26.08 15.26
N THR A 197 3.84 -25.67 14.49
CA THR A 197 5.11 -25.16 15.00
C THR A 197 4.98 -23.70 15.51
N PHE A 198 6.03 -23.17 16.10
CA PHE A 198 6.08 -21.73 16.50
C PHE A 198 5.81 -20.81 15.33
N ILE A 199 6.46 -21.06 14.18
CA ILE A 199 6.30 -20.23 12.96
C ILE A 199 4.88 -20.34 12.43
N ASP A 200 4.29 -21.57 12.41
CA ASP A 200 2.91 -21.77 11.98
C ASP A 200 1.92 -21.04 12.87
N THR A 201 2.12 -21.13 14.19
CA THR A 201 1.26 -20.44 15.15
C THR A 201 1.32 -18.94 14.96
N ALA A 202 2.50 -18.38 14.84
CA ALA A 202 2.69 -16.95 14.56
C ALA A 202 2.03 -16.55 13.22
N GLY A 203 2.24 -17.36 12.18
CA GLY A 203 1.65 -17.17 10.85
C GLY A 203 0.13 -17.26 10.86
N PHE A 204 -0.44 -18.24 11.58
CA PHE A 204 -1.89 -18.39 11.70
C PHE A 204 -2.54 -17.12 12.31
N PHE A 205 -2.01 -16.66 13.44
CA PHE A 205 -2.52 -15.44 14.06
C PHE A 205 -2.31 -14.19 13.19
N ALA A 206 -1.20 -14.12 12.47
CA ALA A 206 -0.94 -13.04 11.51
C ALA A 206 -1.93 -13.07 10.33
N ALA A 207 -2.23 -14.26 9.77
CA ALA A 207 -3.18 -14.41 8.68
C ALA A 207 -4.61 -14.08 9.12
N VAL A 208 -5.06 -14.63 10.26
CA VAL A 208 -6.42 -14.39 10.78
C VAL A 208 -6.59 -12.94 11.21
N GLY A 209 -5.68 -12.43 12.04
CA GLY A 209 -5.75 -11.05 12.54
C GLY A 209 -5.60 -10.03 11.42
N GLY A 210 -4.66 -10.25 10.49
CA GLY A 210 -4.49 -9.43 9.29
C GLY A 210 -5.71 -9.47 8.38
N GLY A 211 -6.27 -10.66 8.12
CA GLY A 211 -7.49 -10.81 7.32
C GLY A 211 -8.70 -10.08 7.93
N MET A 212 -8.88 -10.19 9.25
CA MET A 212 -9.94 -9.44 9.96
C MET A 212 -9.70 -7.92 9.88
N GLY A 213 -8.45 -7.48 10.06
CA GLY A 213 -8.07 -6.08 9.93
C GLY A 213 -8.35 -5.54 8.52
N LEU A 214 -8.01 -6.30 7.47
CA LEU A 214 -8.29 -5.94 6.09
C LEU A 214 -9.79 -5.84 5.82
N LEU A 215 -10.60 -6.78 6.34
CA LEU A 215 -12.05 -6.72 6.21
C LEU A 215 -12.64 -5.48 6.89
N ALA A 216 -12.22 -5.19 8.13
CA ALA A 216 -12.65 -4.01 8.86
C ALA A 216 -12.28 -2.71 8.13
N GLU A 217 -11.08 -2.64 7.59
CA GLU A 217 -10.60 -1.52 6.80
C GLU A 217 -11.44 -1.35 5.52
N THR A 218 -11.66 -2.45 4.79
CA THR A 218 -12.49 -2.46 3.56
C THR A 218 -13.90 -1.94 3.85
N VAL A 219 -14.56 -2.43 4.91
CA VAL A 219 -15.91 -1.97 5.30
C VAL A 219 -15.89 -0.47 5.63
N THR A 220 -14.89 -0.03 6.39
CA THR A 220 -14.72 1.38 6.76
C THR A 220 -14.58 2.27 5.53
N MET A 221 -13.77 1.86 4.56
CA MET A 221 -13.57 2.60 3.31
C MET A 221 -14.82 2.61 2.43
N LEU A 222 -15.53 1.48 2.30
CA LEU A 222 -16.81 1.43 1.57
C LEU A 222 -17.83 2.40 2.16
N VAL A 223 -17.96 2.45 3.50
CA VAL A 223 -18.86 3.41 4.18
C VAL A 223 -18.42 4.84 3.94
N ARG A 224 -17.10 5.13 4.01
CA ARG A 224 -16.56 6.47 3.77
C ARG A 224 -16.84 6.94 2.34
N PHE A 225 -16.53 6.12 1.33
CA PHE A 225 -16.75 6.47 -0.07
C PHE A 225 -18.23 6.59 -0.42
N SER A 226 -19.10 5.72 0.10
CA SER A 226 -20.55 5.85 -0.12
C SER A 226 -21.11 7.17 0.43
N ARG A 227 -20.61 7.67 1.55
CA ARG A 227 -20.98 8.98 2.11
C ARG A 227 -20.52 10.14 1.22
N VAL A 228 -19.29 10.08 0.74
CA VAL A 228 -18.74 11.10 -0.17
C VAL A 228 -19.53 11.16 -1.48
N ASP A 229 -19.83 10.00 -2.06
CA ASP A 229 -20.66 9.92 -3.27
C ASP A 229 -22.08 10.44 -3.06
N ALA A 230 -22.68 10.16 -1.90
CA ALA A 230 -24.00 10.67 -1.55
C ALA A 230 -23.98 12.21 -1.40
N GLN A 231 -22.96 12.79 -0.78
CA GLN A 231 -22.80 14.24 -0.64
C GLN A 231 -22.61 14.91 -2.01
N GLY A 232 -21.72 14.39 -2.85
CA GLY A 232 -21.52 14.90 -4.22
C GLY A 232 -22.80 14.88 -5.07
N LYS A 233 -23.62 13.83 -4.96
CA LYS A 233 -24.92 13.75 -5.64
C LYS A 233 -25.91 14.80 -5.12
N LEU A 234 -25.89 15.13 -3.82
CA LEU A 234 -26.74 16.17 -3.22
C LEU A 234 -26.31 17.54 -3.70
N GLU A 235 -25.03 17.86 -3.75
CA GLU A 235 -24.49 19.12 -4.23
C GLU A 235 -24.83 19.35 -5.71
N VAL A 236 -24.70 18.33 -6.57
CA VAL A 236 -25.08 18.41 -7.98
C VAL A 236 -26.59 18.66 -8.15
N ARG A 237 -27.44 18.01 -7.34
CA ARG A 237 -28.89 18.24 -7.36
C ARG A 237 -29.26 19.66 -6.93
N GLN A 238 -28.61 20.19 -5.87
CA GLN A 238 -28.85 21.55 -5.39
C GLN A 238 -28.41 22.60 -6.42
N ALA A 239 -27.24 22.42 -7.04
CA ALA A 239 -26.76 23.29 -8.10
C ALA A 239 -27.69 23.27 -9.32
N GLY A 240 -28.18 22.10 -9.70
CA GLY A 240 -29.18 21.94 -10.78
C GLY A 240 -30.51 22.64 -10.48
N ALA A 241 -31.00 22.52 -9.24
CA ALA A 241 -32.23 23.21 -8.79
C ALA A 241 -32.09 24.73 -8.79
N GLN A 242 -30.95 25.26 -8.31
CA GLN A 242 -30.66 26.70 -8.32
C GLN A 242 -30.50 27.25 -9.74
N GLY A 243 -29.81 26.52 -10.62
CA GLY A 243 -29.68 26.88 -12.04
C GLY A 243 -31.04 26.88 -12.79
N GLY A 244 -31.93 25.92 -12.45
CA GLY A 244 -33.29 25.88 -12.96
C GLY A 244 -34.16 27.06 -12.50
N ALA A 245 -34.07 27.40 -11.20
CA ALA A 245 -34.80 28.53 -10.64
C ALA A 245 -34.35 29.87 -11.25
N GLN A 246 -33.06 30.07 -11.47
CA GLN A 246 -32.54 31.29 -12.13
C GLN A 246 -32.93 31.38 -13.61
N ARG A 247 -33.01 30.29 -14.34
CA ARG A 247 -33.49 30.24 -15.70
C ARG A 247 -35.01 30.54 -15.77
N GLY A 248 -35.80 29.99 -14.84
CA GLY A 248 -37.22 30.27 -14.70
C GLY A 248 -37.52 31.75 -14.40
N ALA A 249 -36.76 32.37 -13.46
CA ALA A 249 -36.87 33.76 -13.11
C ALA A 249 -36.51 34.70 -14.29
N ARG A 250 -35.47 34.37 -15.07
CA ARG A 250 -35.11 35.15 -16.29
C ARG A 250 -36.13 34.96 -17.43
N ALA A 251 -36.79 33.84 -17.52
CA ALA A 251 -37.86 33.64 -18.52
C ALA A 251 -39.13 34.43 -18.16
N SER A 252 -39.52 34.51 -16.89
CA SER A 252 -40.69 35.26 -16.43
C SER A 252 -40.50 36.80 -16.57
N THR A 253 -39.27 37.31 -16.36
CA THR A 253 -38.94 38.73 -16.59
C THR A 253 -38.94 39.09 -18.07
N ARG A 254 -38.69 38.16 -18.99
CA ARG A 254 -38.73 38.41 -20.44
C ARG A 254 -40.13 38.39 -21.04
N THR A 255 -41.09 37.69 -20.44
CA THR A 255 -42.50 37.71 -20.85
C THR A 255 -43.26 38.91 -20.32
N GLY A 256 -42.79 39.58 -19.27
CA GLY A 256 -43.41 40.78 -18.71
C GLY A 256 -43.07 42.10 -19.45
N GLN A 257 -42.06 42.13 -20.33
CA GLN A 257 -41.65 43.32 -21.09
C GLN A 257 -42.13 43.38 -22.55
N GLY A 258 -42.99 42.45 -22.96
CA GLY A 258 -43.45 42.29 -24.37
C GLY A 258 -44.81 42.89 -24.72
N SER A 259 -45.37 43.87 -23.98
CA SER A 259 -46.60 44.59 -24.41
C SER A 259 -46.43 46.10 -24.30
N GLY A 260 -45.89 46.72 -25.34
CA GLY A 260 -45.88 48.16 -25.47
C GLY A 260 -44.72 48.69 -26.29
N ALA A 261 -44.84 48.66 -27.60
CA ALA A 261 -44.47 49.75 -28.52
C ALA A 261 -44.44 49.25 -29.97
N THR A 262 -45.44 49.66 -30.67
CA THR A 262 -45.52 49.76 -32.15
C THR A 262 -44.49 50.77 -32.68
N GLY A 263 -43.78 50.45 -33.79
CA GLY A 263 -43.34 51.49 -34.67
C GLY A 263 -41.91 51.44 -35.19
N LYS A 264 -41.86 51.21 -36.51
CA LYS A 264 -40.81 51.71 -37.45
C LYS A 264 -39.50 50.95 -37.61
N ALA A 265 -39.40 50.17 -38.66
CA ALA A 265 -38.18 50.05 -39.46
C ALA A 265 -37.86 51.35 -40.20
N PRO A 266 -36.66 51.65 -40.67
CA PRO A 266 -35.90 50.85 -41.62
C PRO A 266 -34.34 50.98 -41.52
N GLY A 267 -33.64 50.19 -42.31
CA GLY A 267 -32.33 50.58 -42.80
C GLY A 267 -31.25 49.51 -42.85
N LYS A 268 -30.98 49.01 -44.02
CA LYS A 268 -29.87 48.17 -44.45
C LYS A 268 -28.51 48.80 -44.12
N SER A 269 -27.56 48.00 -43.67
CA SER A 269 -26.21 48.14 -44.20
C SER A 269 -25.40 46.83 -43.95
N VAL A 270 -24.98 46.27 -45.06
CA VAL A 270 -24.04 45.16 -45.24
C VAL A 270 -22.64 45.72 -45.03
N LYS A 271 -21.80 45.06 -44.25
CA LYS A 271 -20.36 45.02 -44.47
C LYS A 271 -19.75 43.72 -44.08
N LYS A 272 -19.30 42.98 -45.08
CA LYS A 272 -18.30 41.91 -45.06
C LYS A 272 -16.90 42.50 -44.84
N THR A 273 -16.09 41.82 -44.06
CA THR A 273 -14.64 41.67 -44.26
C THR A 273 -14.23 40.48 -43.39
N SER A 274 -13.89 39.36 -43.91
CA SER A 274 -12.65 38.82 -44.52
C SER A 274 -11.50 38.71 -43.51
N SER A 275 -11.23 37.41 -43.17
CA SER A 275 -9.95 36.69 -43.44
C SER A 275 -8.71 37.04 -42.62
N ALA A 276 -8.16 36.05 -41.98
CA ALA A 276 -6.78 35.49 -42.10
C ALA A 276 -6.50 34.63 -40.90
N LYS A 277 -6.29 33.33 -40.98
CA LYS A 277 -5.09 32.50 -41.35
C LYS A 277 -3.81 32.90 -40.62
N GLY A 278 -3.29 31.93 -39.87
CA GLY A 278 -1.88 31.85 -39.46
C GLY A 278 -1.71 30.84 -38.31
N LYS A 279 -1.47 29.63 -38.57
CA LYS A 279 -0.22 28.84 -38.63
C LYS A 279 0.52 28.66 -37.29
N LYS A 280 0.62 27.34 -36.96
CA LYS A 280 1.60 26.67 -36.08
C LYS A 280 3.09 27.00 -36.43
N PRO A 281 4.05 26.72 -35.58
CA PRO A 281 4.40 25.35 -35.27
C PRO A 281 4.22 24.98 -33.80
#